data_2260d50b96912a3561119ddf21c27dec
#
_entry.id   2260d50b96912a3561119ddf21c27dec
#
_cell.length_a   1.000
_cell.length_b   1.000
_cell.length_c   1.000
_cell.angle_alpha   90.00
_cell.angle_beta   90.00
_cell.angle_gamma   90.00
#
_symmetry.space_group_name_H-M   'P 1'
#
loop_
_entity.id
_entity.type
_entity.pdbx_description
1 polymer ?
#
loop_
_entity_poly.entity_id
_entity_poly.type
_entity_poly.pdbx_seq_one_letter_code
_entity_poly.pdbx_strand_id
1 'polypeptide(L)'
;LASSDPVGDPASWGSAIDRWMHQVRRYGWIPAAISVSEDGARAFARRGLGVIRMGDEAILEVSRFSLNNTSLTEVRHAHQRVRKAGYTLKICRHRELSPEQLHEVENNVNAWRHGKVERGFSMALNRLSDPADGRNLLVSAHDSAGTMVALLSFVPWGRTGISLDVMRRSPDSPNGI
;
A
#
# COMPACT_ATOMS: atom_id res chain seq x y z
N LEU A 1 -0.47 -18.30 8.90
CA LEU A 1 0.26 -17.21 8.26
C LEU A 1 0.45 -16.10 9.27
N ALA A 2 1.69 -15.65 9.47
CA ALA A 2 2.03 -14.41 10.18
C ALA A 2 2.23 -13.27 9.15
N SER A 3 2.08 -12.05 9.58
CA SER A 3 2.29 -10.86 8.75
C SER A 3 3.25 -9.91 9.43
N SER A 4 4.19 -9.40 8.67
CA SER A 4 5.22 -8.48 9.13
C SER A 4 6.20 -9.10 10.15
N ASP A 5 7.08 -8.27 10.67
CA ASP A 5 8.02 -8.65 11.73
C ASP A 5 7.29 -8.88 13.06
N PRO A 6 7.89 -9.63 14.00
CA PRO A 6 7.38 -9.68 15.36
C PRO A 6 7.30 -8.28 15.98
N VAL A 7 6.20 -7.98 16.65
CA VAL A 7 5.98 -6.69 17.29
C VAL A 7 6.79 -6.61 18.59
N GLY A 8 7.49 -5.50 18.80
CA GLY A 8 8.24 -5.20 20.01
C GLY A 8 9.76 -5.14 19.78
N ASP A 9 10.51 -5.25 20.88
CA ASP A 9 11.97 -5.15 20.85
C ASP A 9 12.58 -6.28 20.01
N PRO A 10 13.41 -5.98 19.00
CA PRO A 10 14.11 -6.98 18.18
C PRO A 10 14.90 -8.01 18.98
N ALA A 11 15.41 -7.65 20.17
CA ALA A 11 16.07 -8.59 21.06
C ALA A 11 15.14 -9.73 21.53
N SER A 12 13.83 -9.48 21.55
CA SER A 12 12.81 -10.46 21.95
C SER A 12 12.22 -11.26 20.78
N TRP A 13 12.54 -10.93 19.55
CA TRP A 13 11.95 -11.58 18.36
C TRP A 13 12.21 -13.07 18.34
N GLY A 14 13.41 -13.49 18.76
CA GLY A 14 13.77 -14.89 18.80
C GLY A 14 12.80 -15.72 19.63
N SER A 15 12.56 -15.32 20.86
CA SER A 15 11.66 -16.03 21.78
C SER A 15 10.20 -15.96 21.32
N ALA A 16 9.79 -14.85 20.72
CA ALA A 16 8.44 -14.69 20.14
C ALA A 16 8.21 -15.68 18.97
N ILE A 17 9.19 -15.79 18.07
CA ILE A 17 9.15 -16.72 16.93
C ILE A 17 9.13 -18.18 17.44
N ASP A 18 9.97 -18.53 18.43
CA ASP A 18 10.01 -19.87 19.01
C ASP A 18 8.66 -20.26 19.62
N ARG A 19 8.02 -19.33 20.34
CA ARG A 19 6.68 -19.55 20.93
C ARG A 19 5.62 -19.71 19.84
N TRP A 20 5.65 -18.87 18.80
CA TRP A 20 4.75 -18.98 17.65
C TRP A 20 4.96 -20.31 16.90
N MET A 21 6.19 -20.71 16.65
CA MET A 21 6.52 -21.99 16.00
C MET A 21 6.02 -23.19 16.82
N HIS A 22 6.13 -23.13 18.17
CA HIS A 22 5.56 -24.17 19.03
C HIS A 22 4.04 -24.26 18.87
N GLN A 23 3.35 -23.13 18.87
CA GLN A 23 1.90 -23.06 18.66
C GLN A 23 1.48 -23.64 17.31
N VAL A 24 2.15 -23.23 16.22
CA VAL A 24 1.90 -23.70 14.86
C VAL A 24 2.04 -25.21 14.75
N ARG A 25 3.12 -25.78 15.33
CA ARG A 25 3.37 -27.24 15.35
C ARG A 25 2.30 -27.98 16.13
N ARG A 26 1.85 -27.40 17.27
CA ARG A 26 0.79 -28.02 18.09
C ARG A 26 -0.51 -28.22 17.32
N TYR A 27 -0.82 -27.35 16.35
CA TYR A 27 -2.01 -27.46 15.51
C TYR A 27 -1.73 -28.13 14.15
N GLY A 28 -0.53 -28.64 13.92
CA GLY A 28 -0.16 -29.25 12.64
C GLY A 28 -0.14 -28.31 11.45
N TRP A 29 -0.02 -27.01 11.70
CA TRP A 29 0.01 -25.99 10.64
C TRP A 29 1.41 -25.85 10.05
N ILE A 30 1.48 -25.47 8.77
CA ILE A 30 2.72 -25.08 8.11
C ILE A 30 3.01 -23.60 8.44
N PRO A 31 4.14 -23.28 9.09
CA PRO A 31 4.50 -21.91 9.39
C PRO A 31 4.86 -21.13 8.13
N ALA A 32 4.31 -19.94 7.99
CA ALA A 32 4.68 -18.99 6.95
C ALA A 32 4.54 -17.56 7.49
N ALA A 33 5.44 -16.67 7.09
CA ALA A 33 5.36 -15.24 7.33
C ALA A 33 5.51 -14.50 6.01
N ILE A 34 4.78 -13.39 5.84
CA ILE A 34 4.80 -12.55 4.64
C ILE A 34 5.07 -11.10 5.01
N SER A 35 5.65 -10.35 4.09
CA SER A 35 5.94 -8.91 4.28
C SER A 35 6.85 -8.63 5.48
N VAL A 36 7.80 -9.50 5.71
CA VAL A 36 8.83 -9.32 6.74
C VAL A 36 9.98 -8.45 6.21
N SER A 37 10.58 -7.65 7.07
CA SER A 37 11.81 -6.91 6.76
C SER A 37 12.99 -7.86 6.58
N GLU A 38 14.13 -7.34 6.13
CA GLU A 38 15.36 -8.12 6.05
C GLU A 38 15.81 -8.61 7.44
N ASP A 39 15.66 -7.80 8.49
CA ASP A 39 15.98 -8.21 9.86
C ASP A 39 15.00 -9.25 10.40
N GLY A 40 13.71 -9.11 10.12
CA GLY A 40 12.71 -10.13 10.40
C GLY A 40 13.00 -11.43 9.69
N ALA A 41 13.34 -11.38 8.40
CA ALA A 41 13.71 -12.56 7.61
C ALA A 41 14.92 -13.29 8.21
N ARG A 42 15.95 -12.55 8.65
CA ARG A 42 17.11 -13.12 9.36
C ARG A 42 16.68 -13.76 10.70
N ALA A 43 15.76 -13.15 11.42
CA ALA A 43 15.26 -13.72 12.69
C ALA A 43 14.50 -15.01 12.47
N PHE A 44 13.63 -15.10 11.46
CA PHE A 44 12.91 -16.31 11.08
C PHE A 44 13.87 -17.40 10.54
N ALA A 45 14.84 -17.02 9.70
CA ALA A 45 15.83 -17.96 9.16
C ALA A 45 16.67 -18.65 10.25
N ARG A 46 17.06 -17.91 11.30
CA ARG A 46 17.77 -18.49 12.47
C ARG A 46 16.93 -19.55 13.21
N ARG A 47 15.63 -19.65 12.94
CA ARG A 47 14.70 -20.65 13.51
C ARG A 47 14.31 -21.72 12.50
N GLY A 48 15.02 -21.79 11.36
CA GLY A 48 14.87 -22.85 10.37
C GLY A 48 13.77 -22.62 9.33
N LEU A 49 13.23 -21.40 9.20
CA LEU A 49 12.35 -21.07 8.07
C LEU A 49 13.17 -20.69 6.84
N GLY A 50 12.76 -21.19 5.68
CA GLY A 50 13.29 -20.72 4.39
C GLY A 50 12.86 -19.27 4.12
N VAL A 51 13.71 -18.50 3.44
CA VAL A 51 13.43 -17.10 3.06
C VAL A 51 13.37 -16.97 1.55
N ILE A 52 12.31 -16.33 1.06
CA ILE A 52 12.13 -16.00 -0.35
C ILE A 52 11.99 -14.49 -0.45
N ARG A 53 12.90 -13.83 -1.20
CA ARG A 53 12.74 -12.40 -1.52
C ARG A 53 11.62 -12.24 -2.53
N MET A 54 10.59 -11.48 -2.18
CA MET A 54 9.43 -11.26 -3.04
C MET A 54 9.52 -9.93 -3.80
N GLY A 55 10.29 -8.97 -3.29
CA GLY A 55 10.41 -7.63 -3.88
C GLY A 55 11.13 -6.68 -2.95
N ASP A 56 11.11 -5.43 -3.33
CA ASP A 56 11.64 -4.32 -2.55
C ASP A 56 10.49 -3.38 -2.14
N GLU A 57 10.56 -2.83 -0.93
CA GLU A 57 9.65 -1.79 -0.47
C GLU A 57 10.23 -0.42 -0.81
N ALA A 58 9.45 0.41 -1.49
CA ALA A 58 9.83 1.79 -1.78
C ALA A 58 9.45 2.70 -0.61
N ILE A 59 10.44 3.14 0.15
CA ILE A 59 10.26 4.08 1.25
C ILE A 59 10.61 5.49 0.77
N LEU A 60 9.63 6.40 0.82
CA LEU A 60 9.81 7.80 0.46
C LEU A 60 9.87 8.66 1.73
N GLU A 61 11.02 9.23 2.00
CA GLU A 61 11.17 10.23 3.06
C GLU A 61 10.69 11.60 2.55
N VAL A 62 9.45 11.95 2.89
CA VAL A 62 8.76 13.14 2.35
C VAL A 62 9.52 14.43 2.60
N SER A 63 10.18 14.56 3.76
CA SER A 63 10.99 15.73 4.13
C SER A 63 12.18 15.97 3.20
N ARG A 64 12.67 14.92 2.53
CA ARG A 64 13.81 14.97 1.60
C ARG A 64 13.41 14.80 0.15
N PHE A 65 12.11 14.59 -0.12
CA PHE A 65 11.64 14.36 -1.48
C PHE A 65 11.69 15.65 -2.30
N SER A 66 12.31 15.59 -3.47
CA SER A 66 12.34 16.69 -4.43
C SER A 66 12.34 16.16 -5.86
N LEU A 67 11.40 16.63 -6.68
CA LEU A 67 11.38 16.36 -8.13
C LEU A 67 12.60 16.91 -8.87
N ASN A 68 13.39 17.79 -8.26
CA ASN A 68 14.62 18.31 -8.85
C ASN A 68 15.80 17.32 -8.75
N ASN A 69 15.64 16.22 -8.03
CA ASN A 69 16.66 15.17 -8.00
C ASN A 69 16.84 14.57 -9.40
N THR A 70 18.10 14.43 -9.82
CA THR A 70 18.47 13.87 -11.14
C THR A 70 17.96 12.44 -11.33
N SER A 71 17.91 11.64 -10.27
CA SER A 71 17.36 10.28 -10.30
C SER A 71 15.85 10.23 -10.61
N LEU A 72 15.12 11.36 -10.47
CA LEU A 72 13.68 11.46 -10.70
C LEU A 72 13.33 12.18 -12.02
N THR A 73 14.26 12.23 -12.97
CA THR A 73 14.04 12.92 -14.27
C THR A 73 12.84 12.34 -15.02
N GLU A 74 12.68 11.03 -15.07
CA GLU A 74 11.53 10.39 -15.73
C GLU A 74 10.21 10.73 -15.03
N VAL A 75 10.20 10.71 -13.69
CA VAL A 75 9.02 11.08 -12.88
C VAL A 75 8.64 12.54 -13.12
N ARG A 76 9.63 13.44 -13.17
CA ARG A 76 9.43 14.86 -13.48
C ARG A 76 8.83 15.07 -14.87
N HIS A 77 9.33 14.36 -15.88
CA HIS A 77 8.78 14.44 -17.25
C HIS A 77 7.34 13.89 -17.30
N ALA A 78 7.06 12.77 -16.61
CA ALA A 78 5.71 12.22 -16.52
C ALA A 78 4.75 13.24 -15.86
N HIS A 79 5.14 13.80 -14.72
CA HIS A 79 4.37 14.84 -14.03
C HIS A 79 4.09 16.05 -14.94
N GLN A 80 5.09 16.53 -15.68
CA GLN A 80 4.90 17.66 -16.59
C GLN A 80 3.94 17.35 -17.73
N ARG A 81 4.01 16.14 -18.32
CA ARG A 81 3.07 15.69 -19.36
C ARG A 81 1.65 15.67 -18.86
N VAL A 82 1.41 15.03 -17.73
CA VAL A 82 0.10 14.89 -17.10
C VAL A 82 -0.49 16.27 -16.77
N ARG A 83 0.32 17.13 -16.16
CA ARG A 83 -0.10 18.52 -15.86
C ARG A 83 -0.46 19.32 -17.11
N LYS A 84 0.35 19.24 -18.18
CA LYS A 84 0.06 19.92 -19.46
C LYS A 84 -1.20 19.39 -20.16
N ALA A 85 -1.53 18.12 -19.94
CA ALA A 85 -2.75 17.52 -20.46
C ALA A 85 -4.01 17.87 -19.65
N GLY A 86 -3.90 18.73 -18.65
CA GLY A 86 -5.03 19.27 -17.88
C GLY A 86 -5.53 18.39 -16.73
N TYR A 87 -4.78 17.34 -16.36
CA TYR A 87 -5.15 16.52 -15.21
C TYR A 87 -4.94 17.27 -13.90
N THR A 88 -5.86 17.06 -12.97
CA THR A 88 -5.86 17.65 -11.63
C THR A 88 -5.87 16.57 -10.55
N LEU A 89 -5.37 16.89 -9.37
CA LEU A 89 -5.38 15.99 -8.22
C LEU A 89 -6.31 16.52 -7.14
N LYS A 90 -7.05 15.60 -6.50
CA LYS A 90 -7.78 15.84 -5.27
C LYS A 90 -7.22 14.97 -4.16
N ILE A 91 -7.07 15.53 -2.98
CA ILE A 91 -6.56 14.83 -1.78
C ILE A 91 -7.59 15.05 -0.68
N CYS A 92 -8.09 13.95 -0.10
CA CYS A 92 -9.04 14.00 1.00
C CYS A 92 -8.90 12.78 1.91
N ARG A 93 -9.49 12.86 3.10
CA ARG A 93 -9.66 11.70 3.97
C ARG A 93 -10.97 10.98 3.64
N HIS A 94 -11.03 9.66 3.88
CA HIS A 94 -12.28 8.90 3.68
C HIS A 94 -13.46 9.53 4.42
N ARG A 95 -13.26 9.99 5.65
CA ARG A 95 -14.31 10.64 6.46
C ARG A 95 -14.83 11.97 5.90
N GLU A 96 -14.15 12.56 4.92
CA GLU A 96 -14.53 13.82 4.28
C GLU A 96 -15.45 13.58 3.07
N LEU A 97 -15.61 12.32 2.67
CA LEU A 97 -16.49 11.91 1.58
C LEU A 97 -17.84 11.46 2.15
N SER A 98 -18.93 11.77 1.43
CA SER A 98 -20.22 11.18 1.73
C SER A 98 -20.25 9.69 1.41
N PRO A 99 -21.20 8.90 1.97
CA PRO A 99 -21.35 7.49 1.62
C PRO A 99 -21.51 7.26 0.11
N GLU A 100 -22.22 8.15 -0.59
CA GLU A 100 -22.45 8.08 -2.04
C GLU A 100 -21.14 8.28 -2.80
N GLN A 101 -20.31 9.25 -2.39
CA GLN A 101 -18.99 9.51 -2.98
C GLN A 101 -18.03 8.34 -2.75
N LEU A 102 -18.03 7.74 -1.55
CA LEU A 102 -17.22 6.55 -1.27
C LEU A 102 -17.66 5.38 -2.14
N HIS A 103 -18.97 5.19 -2.33
CA HIS A 103 -19.51 4.14 -3.20
C HIS A 103 -19.13 4.37 -4.67
N GLU A 104 -19.16 5.62 -5.15
CA GLU A 104 -18.68 5.97 -6.49
C GLU A 104 -17.19 5.64 -6.68
N VAL A 105 -16.37 5.99 -5.70
CA VAL A 105 -14.94 5.64 -5.68
C VAL A 105 -14.75 4.13 -5.78
N GLU A 106 -15.46 3.37 -4.97
CA GLU A 106 -15.39 1.91 -4.95
C GLU A 106 -15.81 1.29 -6.29
N ASN A 107 -16.90 1.78 -6.88
CA ASN A 107 -17.37 1.32 -8.18
C ASN A 107 -16.35 1.55 -9.29
N ASN A 108 -15.73 2.73 -9.34
CA ASN A 108 -14.68 3.04 -10.31
C ASN A 108 -13.46 2.13 -10.14
N VAL A 109 -12.98 1.96 -8.92
CA VAL A 109 -11.83 1.08 -8.61
C VAL A 109 -12.11 -0.36 -8.98
N ASN A 110 -13.32 -0.85 -8.73
CA ASN A 110 -13.75 -2.19 -9.10
C ASN A 110 -13.87 -2.36 -10.62
N ALA A 111 -14.41 -1.37 -11.33
CA ALA A 111 -14.48 -1.38 -12.79
C ALA A 111 -13.08 -1.45 -13.43
N TRP A 112 -12.11 -0.69 -12.90
CA TRP A 112 -10.74 -0.68 -13.41
C TRP A 112 -9.95 -1.96 -13.10
N ARG A 113 -10.46 -2.81 -12.23
CA ARG A 113 -9.86 -4.10 -11.90
C ARG A 113 -10.00 -5.15 -13.02
N HIS A 114 -10.95 -4.99 -13.93
CA HIS A 114 -11.21 -5.91 -15.06
C HIS A 114 -11.34 -7.38 -14.65
N GLY A 115 -12.01 -7.66 -13.53
CA GLY A 115 -12.22 -9.02 -13.02
C GLY A 115 -10.98 -9.71 -12.43
N LYS A 116 -9.83 -9.03 -12.36
CA LYS A 116 -8.63 -9.58 -11.68
C LYS A 116 -8.86 -9.68 -10.19
N VAL A 117 -8.22 -10.68 -9.57
CA VAL A 117 -8.25 -10.86 -8.12
C VAL A 117 -7.64 -9.62 -7.45
N GLU A 118 -8.31 -9.12 -6.41
CA GLU A 118 -7.79 -8.01 -5.61
C GLU A 118 -6.52 -8.43 -4.87
N ARG A 119 -5.53 -7.57 -4.97
CA ARG A 119 -4.25 -7.72 -4.27
C ARG A 119 -3.85 -6.34 -3.77
N GLY A 120 -4.26 -6.01 -2.54
CA GLY A 120 -3.84 -4.79 -1.89
C GLY A 120 -2.32 -4.76 -1.68
N PHE A 121 -1.77 -3.57 -1.58
CA PHE A 121 -0.35 -3.35 -1.30
C PHE A 121 -0.06 -3.36 0.21
N SER A 122 -1.08 -3.21 1.02
CA SER A 122 -0.99 -3.25 2.48
C SER A 122 -1.86 -4.36 3.07
N MET A 123 -1.74 -4.54 4.38
CA MET A 123 -2.58 -5.49 5.13
C MET A 123 -4.03 -5.02 5.33
N ALA A 124 -4.38 -3.81 4.90
CA ALA A 124 -5.75 -3.32 4.86
C ALA A 124 -6.58 -3.99 3.74
N LEU A 125 -5.92 -4.64 2.78
CA LEU A 125 -6.51 -5.49 1.74
C LEU A 125 -7.59 -4.78 0.91
N ASN A 126 -7.33 -3.52 0.56
CA ASN A 126 -8.22 -2.73 -0.30
C ASN A 126 -9.61 -2.45 0.30
N ARG A 127 -9.68 -2.15 1.56
CA ARG A 127 -10.93 -1.84 2.25
C ARG A 127 -11.28 -0.36 2.11
N LEU A 128 -11.90 0.03 0.99
CA LEU A 128 -12.14 1.44 0.65
C LEU A 128 -13.34 2.07 1.36
N SER A 129 -14.40 1.32 1.62
CA SER A 129 -15.69 1.86 2.07
C SER A 129 -16.01 1.60 3.54
N ASP A 130 -15.06 1.06 4.32
CA ASP A 130 -15.30 0.81 5.75
C ASP A 130 -15.30 2.12 6.55
N PRO A 131 -16.38 2.45 7.28
CA PRO A 131 -16.44 3.64 8.11
C PRO A 131 -15.36 3.73 9.19
N ALA A 132 -14.82 2.59 9.63
CA ALA A 132 -13.72 2.54 10.59
C ALA A 132 -12.41 3.11 10.03
N ASP A 133 -12.28 3.17 8.70
CA ASP A 133 -11.09 3.61 7.99
C ASP A 133 -11.12 5.12 7.62
N GLY A 134 -11.92 5.92 8.29
CA GLY A 134 -12.07 7.36 8.04
C GLY A 134 -10.76 8.16 8.04
N ARG A 135 -9.67 7.62 8.59
CA ARG A 135 -8.34 8.24 8.60
C ARG A 135 -7.53 7.99 7.34
N ASN A 136 -7.92 7.04 6.50
CA ASN A 136 -7.23 6.75 5.25
C ASN A 136 -7.22 7.98 4.35
N LEU A 137 -6.14 8.13 3.60
CA LEU A 137 -5.94 9.25 2.68
C LEU A 137 -6.19 8.77 1.25
N LEU A 138 -7.07 9.48 0.53
CA LEU A 138 -7.30 9.29 -0.89
C LEU A 138 -6.60 10.37 -1.69
N VAL A 139 -5.92 9.95 -2.76
CA VAL A 139 -5.39 10.83 -3.79
C VAL A 139 -6.00 10.39 -5.12
N SER A 140 -6.87 11.20 -5.69
CA SER A 140 -7.51 10.90 -6.96
C SER A 140 -7.05 11.86 -8.06
N ALA A 141 -6.86 11.34 -9.26
CA ALA A 141 -6.58 12.12 -10.45
C ALA A 141 -7.84 12.25 -11.29
N HIS A 142 -8.07 13.45 -11.81
CA HIS A 142 -9.23 13.80 -12.63
C HIS A 142 -8.77 14.39 -13.96
N ASP A 143 -9.44 14.04 -15.02
CA ASP A 143 -9.23 14.63 -16.36
C ASP A 143 -9.78 16.05 -16.46
N SER A 144 -9.67 16.65 -17.63
CA SER A 144 -10.16 18.02 -17.91
C SER A 144 -11.69 18.15 -17.84
N ALA A 145 -12.43 17.04 -17.93
CA ALA A 145 -13.89 17.00 -17.74
C ALA A 145 -14.28 16.82 -16.27
N GLY A 146 -13.31 16.62 -15.37
CA GLY A 146 -13.54 16.37 -13.95
C GLY A 146 -13.82 14.90 -13.62
N THR A 147 -13.71 13.98 -14.59
CA THR A 147 -13.90 12.56 -14.37
C THR A 147 -12.70 11.96 -13.66
N MET A 148 -12.94 11.15 -12.61
CA MET A 148 -11.88 10.45 -11.91
C MET A 148 -11.29 9.36 -12.82
N VAL A 149 -9.96 9.38 -13.00
CA VAL A 149 -9.23 8.45 -13.88
C VAL A 149 -8.19 7.61 -13.16
N ALA A 150 -7.83 7.96 -11.94
CA ALA A 150 -6.93 7.16 -11.11
C ALA A 150 -7.14 7.44 -9.62
N LEU A 151 -6.74 6.49 -8.80
CA LEU A 151 -6.83 6.56 -7.35
C LEU A 151 -5.62 5.89 -6.68
N LEU A 152 -5.11 6.55 -5.66
CA LEU A 152 -4.27 5.97 -4.63
C LEU A 152 -5.00 6.05 -3.29
N SER A 153 -5.02 4.96 -2.54
CA SER A 153 -5.46 4.96 -1.15
C SER A 153 -4.29 4.59 -0.25
N PHE A 154 -4.12 5.36 0.81
CA PHE A 154 -3.07 5.17 1.80
C PHE A 154 -3.67 4.94 3.17
N VAL A 155 -3.16 3.94 3.88
CA VAL A 155 -3.48 3.68 5.28
C VAL A 155 -2.46 4.35 6.19
N PRO A 156 -2.87 4.84 7.38
CA PRO A 156 -1.92 5.36 8.36
C PRO A 156 -0.92 4.28 8.78
N TRP A 157 0.35 4.62 8.81
CA TRP A 157 1.43 3.78 9.28
C TRP A 157 2.18 4.45 10.44
N GLY A 158 2.05 3.90 11.62
CA GLY A 158 2.60 4.51 12.82
C GLY A 158 2.02 5.92 13.09
N ARG A 159 2.86 6.82 13.58
CA ARG A 159 2.45 8.18 13.96
C ARG A 159 2.60 9.20 12.82
N THR A 160 3.55 9.00 11.93
CA THR A 160 4.01 10.00 10.94
C THR A 160 4.09 9.48 9.52
N GLY A 161 3.77 8.20 9.29
CA GLY A 161 3.83 7.56 7.99
C GLY A 161 2.46 7.23 7.41
N ILE A 162 2.46 6.93 6.12
CA ILE A 162 1.34 6.32 5.40
C ILE A 162 1.89 5.21 4.52
N SER A 163 1.13 4.13 4.35
CA SER A 163 1.44 3.02 3.46
C SER A 163 0.43 2.94 2.33
N LEU A 164 0.90 2.71 1.11
CA LEU A 164 0.02 2.53 -0.04
C LEU A 164 -0.76 1.22 0.12
N ASP A 165 -2.08 1.29 0.00
CA ASP A 165 -2.97 0.13 0.04
C ASP A 165 -3.59 -0.17 -1.34
N VAL A 166 -4.11 0.86 -2.00
CA VAL A 166 -4.73 0.72 -3.31
C VAL A 166 -4.05 1.63 -4.31
N MET A 167 -3.74 1.09 -5.49
CA MET A 167 -3.32 1.83 -6.66
C MET A 167 -4.09 1.31 -7.86
N ARG A 168 -4.95 2.16 -8.43
CA ARG A 168 -5.77 1.83 -9.59
C ARG A 168 -5.85 3.01 -10.54
N ARG A 169 -5.97 2.71 -11.80
CA ARG A 169 -6.25 3.70 -12.84
C ARG A 169 -7.17 3.15 -13.92
N SER A 170 -7.88 4.03 -14.60
CA SER A 170 -8.61 3.70 -15.81
C SER A 170 -7.64 3.17 -16.89
N PRO A 171 -8.02 2.13 -17.65
CA PRO A 171 -7.23 1.66 -18.78
C PRO A 171 -6.92 2.74 -19.81
N ASP A 172 -7.83 3.69 -19.98
CA ASP A 172 -7.73 4.77 -20.95
C ASP A 172 -6.88 5.95 -20.46
N SER A 173 -6.42 5.91 -19.20
CA SER A 173 -5.56 6.96 -18.66
C SER A 173 -4.14 6.87 -19.22
N PRO A 174 -3.48 8.01 -19.50
CA PRO A 174 -2.13 8.03 -20.07
C PRO A 174 -1.08 7.51 -19.08
N ASN A 175 0.07 7.10 -19.61
CA ASN A 175 1.21 6.76 -18.79
C ASN A 175 1.70 7.97 -18.01
N GLY A 176 1.88 7.77 -16.69
CA GLY A 176 2.33 8.80 -15.75
C GLY A 176 1.23 9.28 -14.81
N ILE A 177 0.00 8.76 -14.98
CA ILE A 177 -1.08 8.84 -14.00
C ILE A 177 -1.07 7.62 -13.13
#